data_469880116b8299e1ff6f4f6c07ab3cf8
#
_entry.id   469880116b8299e1ff6f4f6c07ab3cf8
#
_cell.length_a   1.000
_cell.length_b   1.000
_cell.length_c   1.000
_cell.angle_alpha   90.00
_cell.angle_beta   90.00
_cell.angle_gamma   90.00
#
_symmetry.space_group_name_H-M   'P 1'
#
loop_
_entity.id
_entity.type
_entity.pdbx_description
1 polymer ?
#
loop_
_entity_poly.entity_id
_entity_poly.type
_entity_poly.pdbx_seq_one_letter_code
_entity_poly.pdbx_strand_id
1 'polypeptide(L)'
;LLHNHQYSIVTANIVRASQFNQNFKEDVDLKMYYYVIDSTYGETLPLQEVDEATALAQELLAGTQDRQSRKAITSAINLCENLRERILQITETEGYDARMEQLESNVYILTELIQQYFYTYLYHEAGYLDSLQAALTARLWLELGLVAVGALVLVGVLMRRSAAISRSITQPIYALRERAQSIGRGDIAAREPVVAEDETLQALSSSLEHMAQHLQQQMELNRQEQDKLRAMELALLQSQINPHFLYNTLDTIIWLVE
;
A
#
# COMPACT_ATOMS: atom_id res chain seq x y z
N LEU A 1 -15.39 4.73 -11.40
CA LEU A 1 -16.77 4.52 -11.95
C LEU A 1 -16.80 4.64 -13.47
N LEU A 2 -16.29 5.74 -14.05
CA LEU A 2 -16.30 5.96 -15.51
C LEU A 2 -15.57 4.85 -16.30
N HIS A 3 -14.40 4.42 -15.87
CA HIS A 3 -13.61 3.37 -16.55
C HIS A 3 -14.27 1.98 -16.49
N ASN A 4 -14.89 1.62 -15.36
CA ASN A 4 -15.62 0.36 -15.27
C ASN A 4 -16.86 0.34 -16.20
N HIS A 5 -17.49 1.48 -16.39
CA HIS A 5 -18.61 1.61 -17.31
C HIS A 5 -18.16 1.46 -18.77
N GLN A 6 -17.04 2.09 -19.16
CA GLN A 6 -16.46 1.92 -20.51
C GLN A 6 -16.04 0.46 -20.77
N TYR A 7 -15.37 -0.17 -19.80
CA TYR A 7 -14.98 -1.58 -19.91
C TYR A 7 -16.18 -2.48 -20.15
N SER A 8 -17.28 -2.27 -19.42
CA SER A 8 -18.52 -3.03 -19.58
C SER A 8 -19.15 -2.83 -20.96
N ILE A 9 -19.17 -1.59 -21.49
CA ILE A 9 -19.72 -1.31 -22.83
C ILE A 9 -18.90 -1.98 -23.91
N VAL A 10 -17.56 -1.84 -23.87
CA VAL A 10 -16.66 -2.44 -24.85
C VAL A 10 -16.80 -3.96 -24.86
N THR A 11 -16.84 -4.59 -23.69
CA THR A 11 -17.02 -6.05 -23.58
C THR A 11 -18.36 -6.50 -24.14
N ALA A 12 -19.44 -5.79 -23.83
CA ALA A 12 -20.77 -6.10 -24.37
C ALA A 12 -20.80 -5.95 -25.88
N ASN A 13 -20.18 -4.92 -26.43
CA ASN A 13 -20.09 -4.69 -27.89
C ASN A 13 -19.31 -5.80 -28.60
N ILE A 14 -18.19 -6.24 -28.03
CA ILE A 14 -17.38 -7.35 -28.57
C ILE A 14 -18.22 -8.63 -28.62
N VAL A 15 -18.92 -8.97 -27.54
CA VAL A 15 -19.76 -10.18 -27.51
C VAL A 15 -20.85 -10.13 -28.56
N ARG A 16 -21.59 -9.02 -28.66
CA ARG A 16 -22.67 -8.83 -29.62
C ARG A 16 -22.19 -8.89 -31.07
N ALA A 17 -21.10 -8.16 -31.37
CA ALA A 17 -20.52 -8.17 -32.71
C ALA A 17 -19.97 -9.56 -33.09
N SER A 18 -19.36 -10.29 -32.16
CA SER A 18 -18.87 -11.65 -32.40
C SER A 18 -20.00 -12.64 -32.68
N GLN A 19 -21.07 -12.62 -31.87
CA GLN A 19 -22.22 -13.48 -32.06
C GLN A 19 -22.90 -13.23 -33.41
N PHE A 20 -23.08 -11.98 -33.77
CA PHE A 20 -23.64 -11.60 -35.04
C PHE A 20 -22.77 -12.06 -36.22
N ASN A 21 -21.48 -11.78 -36.18
CA ASN A 21 -20.54 -12.07 -37.26
C ASN A 21 -20.36 -13.57 -37.53
N GLN A 22 -20.73 -14.43 -36.58
CA GLN A 22 -20.58 -15.88 -36.72
C GLN A 22 -21.49 -16.45 -37.80
N ASN A 23 -22.73 -15.96 -37.94
CA ASN A 23 -23.75 -16.56 -38.78
C ASN A 23 -24.15 -15.68 -39.95
N PHE A 24 -23.93 -14.35 -39.87
CA PHE A 24 -24.42 -13.37 -40.84
C PHE A 24 -24.15 -13.75 -42.30
N LYS A 25 -22.89 -14.07 -42.62
CA LYS A 25 -22.47 -14.39 -43.99
C LYS A 25 -23.20 -15.65 -44.50
N GLU A 26 -23.21 -16.72 -43.70
CA GLU A 26 -23.81 -17.99 -44.06
C GLU A 26 -25.33 -17.87 -44.26
N ASP A 27 -26.00 -17.14 -43.37
CA ASP A 27 -27.45 -16.92 -43.44
C ASP A 27 -27.84 -16.14 -44.69
N VAL A 28 -27.09 -15.05 -45.00
CA VAL A 28 -27.37 -14.23 -46.19
C VAL A 28 -27.04 -14.99 -47.47
N ASP A 29 -25.87 -15.61 -47.56
CA ASP A 29 -25.41 -16.33 -48.74
C ASP A 29 -26.35 -17.51 -49.06
N LEU A 30 -26.80 -18.27 -48.05
CA LEU A 30 -27.68 -19.41 -48.21
C LEU A 30 -29.05 -18.98 -48.68
N LYS A 31 -29.66 -17.93 -48.10
CA LYS A 31 -30.96 -17.41 -48.50
C LYS A 31 -30.93 -16.87 -49.93
N MET A 32 -29.90 -16.15 -50.31
CA MET A 32 -29.70 -15.64 -51.66
C MET A 32 -29.52 -16.76 -52.69
N TYR A 33 -28.75 -17.80 -52.34
CA TYR A 33 -28.57 -18.98 -53.19
C TYR A 33 -29.90 -19.67 -53.49
N TYR A 34 -30.73 -19.90 -52.47
CA TYR A 34 -32.06 -20.50 -52.68
C TYR A 34 -32.97 -19.61 -53.53
N TYR A 35 -32.92 -18.28 -53.31
CA TYR A 35 -33.67 -17.34 -54.12
C TYR A 35 -33.29 -17.39 -55.60
N VAL A 36 -32.00 -17.51 -55.92
CA VAL A 36 -31.52 -17.55 -57.31
C VAL A 36 -31.90 -18.87 -58.01
N ILE A 37 -31.85 -20.02 -57.30
CA ILE A 37 -32.20 -21.34 -57.84
C ILE A 37 -33.67 -21.44 -58.07
N ASP A 38 -34.54 -21.07 -57.16
CA ASP A 38 -35.93 -21.14 -57.21
C ASP A 38 -36.61 -19.88 -56.69
N SER A 39 -37.05 -19.01 -57.61
CA SER A 39 -37.68 -17.75 -57.24
C SER A 39 -39.07 -17.93 -56.57
N THR A 40 -39.57 -19.12 -56.50
CA THR A 40 -40.82 -19.45 -55.74
C THR A 40 -40.53 -19.58 -54.25
N TYR A 41 -39.27 -19.80 -53.83
CA TYR A 41 -38.81 -19.68 -52.45
C TYR A 41 -38.70 -18.22 -52.00
N GLY A 42 -38.99 -17.25 -52.85
CA GLY A 42 -38.77 -15.82 -52.72
C GLY A 42 -39.64 -15.08 -51.75
N GLU A 43 -40.27 -15.74 -50.78
CA GLU A 43 -40.92 -15.02 -49.65
C GLU A 43 -39.95 -14.43 -48.64
N THR A 44 -38.68 -14.79 -48.66
CA THR A 44 -37.70 -14.31 -47.66
C THR A 44 -36.33 -13.94 -48.23
N LEU A 45 -36.27 -12.83 -48.96
CA LEU A 45 -35.00 -12.18 -49.24
C LEU A 45 -34.31 -11.83 -47.91
N PRO A 46 -32.96 -11.94 -47.78
CA PRO A 46 -32.21 -11.67 -46.53
C PRO A 46 -32.10 -10.17 -46.21
N LEU A 47 -33.16 -9.40 -46.50
CA LEU A 47 -33.19 -7.96 -46.22
C LEU A 47 -33.25 -7.68 -44.71
N GLN A 48 -33.94 -8.57 -43.97
CA GLN A 48 -33.99 -8.44 -42.50
C GLN A 48 -32.62 -8.62 -41.87
N GLU A 49 -31.84 -9.62 -42.33
CA GLU A 49 -30.49 -9.88 -41.86
C GLU A 49 -29.55 -8.69 -42.12
N VAL A 50 -29.69 -8.05 -43.30
CA VAL A 50 -28.90 -6.86 -43.66
C VAL A 50 -29.33 -5.64 -42.84
N ASP A 51 -30.64 -5.49 -42.60
CA ASP A 51 -31.15 -4.40 -41.74
C ASP A 51 -30.70 -4.57 -40.27
N GLU A 52 -30.72 -5.81 -39.75
CA GLU A 52 -30.18 -6.15 -38.42
C GLU A 52 -28.69 -5.88 -38.35
N ALA A 53 -27.90 -6.23 -39.39
CA ALA A 53 -26.49 -5.91 -39.49
C ALA A 53 -26.23 -4.41 -39.43
N THR A 54 -27.00 -3.64 -40.20
CA THR A 54 -26.89 -2.18 -40.24
C THR A 54 -27.24 -1.54 -38.89
N ALA A 55 -28.34 -1.98 -38.29
CA ALA A 55 -28.77 -1.50 -36.98
C ALA A 55 -27.74 -1.81 -35.87
N LEU A 56 -27.23 -3.06 -35.85
CA LEU A 56 -26.17 -3.44 -34.92
C LEU A 56 -24.90 -2.60 -35.13
N ALA A 57 -24.46 -2.44 -36.37
CA ALA A 57 -23.27 -1.65 -36.68
C ALA A 57 -23.41 -0.17 -36.24
N GLN A 58 -24.59 0.44 -36.44
CA GLN A 58 -24.89 1.81 -35.98
C GLN A 58 -24.87 1.89 -34.43
N GLU A 59 -25.42 0.92 -33.75
CA GLU A 59 -25.40 0.86 -32.30
C GLU A 59 -23.96 0.69 -31.75
N LEU A 60 -23.17 -0.22 -32.36
CA LEU A 60 -21.74 -0.39 -32.04
C LEU A 60 -20.95 0.91 -32.25
N LEU A 61 -21.20 1.61 -33.37
CA LEU A 61 -20.55 2.88 -33.69
C LEU A 61 -20.81 3.95 -32.62
N ALA A 62 -22.01 3.99 -32.06
CA ALA A 62 -22.39 4.94 -31.02
C ALA A 62 -21.64 4.68 -29.71
N GLY A 63 -21.34 3.42 -29.38
CA GLY A 63 -20.62 3.02 -28.16
C GLY A 63 -19.09 2.98 -28.29
N THR A 64 -18.55 3.03 -29.52
CA THR A 64 -17.14 2.84 -29.82
C THR A 64 -16.35 4.15 -29.73
N GLN A 65 -15.25 4.16 -28.98
CA GLN A 65 -14.36 5.32 -28.85
C GLN A 65 -13.06 5.19 -29.66
N ASP A 66 -12.58 3.98 -29.87
CA ASP A 66 -11.37 3.77 -30.66
C ASP A 66 -11.56 4.20 -32.14
N ARG A 67 -10.58 4.93 -32.64
CA ARG A 67 -10.63 5.49 -33.99
C ARG A 67 -10.61 4.41 -35.09
N GLN A 68 -9.88 3.32 -34.88
CA GLN A 68 -9.75 2.26 -35.88
C GLN A 68 -11.01 1.38 -35.89
N SER A 69 -11.52 1.04 -34.70
CA SER A 69 -12.80 0.37 -34.55
C SER A 69 -13.93 1.15 -35.21
N ARG A 70 -13.99 2.48 -35.00
CA ARG A 70 -14.98 3.36 -35.66
C ARG A 70 -14.88 3.32 -37.18
N LYS A 71 -13.69 3.33 -37.75
CA LYS A 71 -13.50 3.22 -39.22
C LYS A 71 -13.99 1.88 -39.73
N ALA A 72 -13.61 0.78 -39.07
CA ALA A 72 -14.02 -0.55 -39.47
C ALA A 72 -15.56 -0.69 -39.50
N ILE A 73 -16.23 -0.28 -38.43
CA ILE A 73 -17.69 -0.42 -38.34
C ILE A 73 -18.41 0.54 -39.28
N THR A 74 -17.87 1.74 -39.55
CA THR A 74 -18.43 2.65 -40.56
C THR A 74 -18.34 2.03 -41.97
N SER A 75 -17.21 1.36 -42.27
CA SER A 75 -17.09 0.63 -43.57
C SER A 75 -18.08 -0.51 -43.65
N ALA A 76 -18.32 -1.24 -42.55
CA ALA A 76 -19.34 -2.30 -42.53
C ALA A 76 -20.76 -1.74 -42.82
N ILE A 77 -21.13 -0.59 -42.25
CA ILE A 77 -22.40 0.08 -42.50
C ILE A 77 -22.57 0.37 -43.98
N ASN A 78 -21.57 1.03 -44.60
CA ASN A 78 -21.63 1.37 -46.04
C ASN A 78 -21.72 0.12 -46.94
N LEU A 79 -21.04 -0.97 -46.53
CA LEU A 79 -21.12 -2.23 -47.27
C LEU A 79 -22.47 -2.92 -47.08
N CYS A 80 -23.13 -2.83 -45.94
CA CYS A 80 -24.48 -3.33 -45.73
C CYS A 80 -25.49 -2.58 -46.62
N GLU A 81 -25.38 -1.27 -46.74
CA GLU A 81 -26.22 -0.46 -47.63
C GLU A 81 -26.03 -0.88 -49.09
N ASN A 82 -24.79 -1.06 -49.54
CA ASN A 82 -24.49 -1.58 -50.88
C ASN A 82 -24.99 -2.99 -51.09
N LEU A 83 -24.82 -3.88 -50.09
CA LEU A 83 -25.36 -5.26 -50.18
C LEU A 83 -26.89 -5.26 -50.37
N ARG A 84 -27.60 -4.40 -49.62
CA ARG A 84 -29.05 -4.24 -49.78
C ARG A 84 -29.41 -3.85 -51.19
N GLU A 85 -28.73 -2.86 -51.77
CA GLU A 85 -28.98 -2.45 -53.16
C GLU A 85 -28.71 -3.59 -54.16
N ARG A 86 -27.65 -4.38 -53.98
CA ARG A 86 -27.32 -5.50 -54.85
C ARG A 86 -28.34 -6.65 -54.75
N ILE A 87 -28.83 -6.94 -53.54
CA ILE A 87 -29.90 -7.93 -53.34
C ILE A 87 -31.16 -7.50 -54.10
N LEU A 88 -31.57 -6.24 -54.01
CA LEU A 88 -32.72 -5.74 -54.74
C LEU A 88 -32.51 -5.77 -56.27
N GLN A 89 -31.30 -5.45 -56.74
CA GLN A 89 -30.97 -5.49 -58.16
C GLN A 89 -31.07 -6.90 -58.73
N ILE A 90 -30.74 -7.95 -58.00
CA ILE A 90 -30.90 -9.36 -58.41
C ILE A 90 -32.36 -9.70 -58.63
N THR A 91 -33.30 -9.12 -57.86
CA THR A 91 -34.74 -9.36 -58.05
C THR A 91 -35.30 -8.84 -59.38
N GLU A 92 -34.67 -7.80 -59.93
CA GLU A 92 -35.06 -7.18 -61.21
C GLU A 92 -34.36 -7.83 -62.41
N THR A 93 -33.38 -8.73 -62.17
CA THR A 93 -32.57 -9.36 -63.21
C THR A 93 -33.28 -10.59 -63.74
N GLU A 94 -33.48 -10.64 -65.06
CA GLU A 94 -34.10 -11.80 -65.74
C GLU A 94 -33.04 -12.86 -66.11
N GLY A 95 -33.42 -14.12 -65.94
CA GLY A 95 -32.56 -15.27 -66.25
C GLY A 95 -31.71 -15.79 -65.13
N TYR A 96 -31.58 -17.12 -65.04
CA TYR A 96 -30.86 -17.81 -64.00
C TYR A 96 -29.33 -17.46 -64.01
N ASP A 97 -28.72 -17.57 -65.22
CA ASP A 97 -27.29 -17.37 -65.36
C ASP A 97 -26.86 -15.95 -64.97
N ALA A 98 -27.65 -14.93 -65.37
CA ALA A 98 -27.36 -13.54 -65.00
C ALA A 98 -27.51 -13.27 -63.49
N ARG A 99 -28.54 -13.89 -62.85
CA ARG A 99 -28.69 -13.78 -61.36
C ARG A 99 -27.59 -14.48 -60.60
N MET A 100 -27.15 -15.66 -61.10
CA MET A 100 -26.08 -16.41 -60.50
C MET A 100 -24.74 -15.64 -60.60
N GLU A 101 -24.42 -15.04 -61.74
CA GLU A 101 -23.25 -14.21 -61.94
C GLU A 101 -23.25 -13.02 -60.97
N GLN A 102 -24.39 -12.36 -60.79
CA GLN A 102 -24.50 -11.25 -59.81
C GLN A 102 -24.39 -11.73 -58.36
N LEU A 103 -24.91 -12.90 -58.03
CA LEU A 103 -24.74 -13.50 -56.71
C LEU A 103 -23.28 -13.74 -56.40
N GLU A 104 -22.55 -14.40 -57.30
CA GLU A 104 -21.14 -14.74 -57.09
C GLU A 104 -20.21 -13.51 -57.12
N SER A 105 -20.44 -12.59 -58.07
CA SER A 105 -19.55 -11.44 -58.28
C SER A 105 -19.81 -10.25 -57.34
N ASN A 106 -21.02 -10.14 -56.76
CA ASN A 106 -21.39 -9.01 -55.93
C ASN A 106 -21.74 -9.43 -54.49
N VAL A 107 -22.76 -10.30 -54.32
CA VAL A 107 -23.29 -10.58 -52.97
C VAL A 107 -22.29 -11.33 -52.12
N TYR A 108 -21.67 -12.41 -52.61
CA TYR A 108 -20.72 -13.19 -51.85
C TYR A 108 -19.46 -12.39 -51.50
N ILE A 109 -19.03 -11.46 -52.36
CA ILE A 109 -17.91 -10.57 -52.09
C ILE A 109 -18.29 -9.57 -51.01
N LEU A 110 -19.49 -9.00 -51.05
CA LEU A 110 -19.92 -8.01 -50.05
C LEU A 110 -20.14 -8.65 -48.68
N THR A 111 -20.75 -9.84 -48.62
CA THR A 111 -20.93 -10.56 -47.34
C THR A 111 -19.59 -10.92 -46.71
N GLU A 112 -18.62 -11.36 -47.50
CA GLU A 112 -17.24 -11.62 -47.04
C GLU A 112 -16.55 -10.37 -46.54
N LEU A 113 -16.67 -9.24 -47.26
CA LEU A 113 -16.09 -7.97 -46.83
C LEU A 113 -16.72 -7.45 -45.55
N ILE A 114 -18.04 -7.54 -45.39
CA ILE A 114 -18.75 -7.16 -44.17
C ILE A 114 -18.22 -8.00 -43.00
N GLN A 115 -18.12 -9.32 -43.16
CA GLN A 115 -17.59 -10.22 -42.17
C GLN A 115 -16.17 -9.84 -41.78
N GLN A 116 -15.29 -9.51 -42.76
CA GLN A 116 -13.90 -9.08 -42.49
C GLN A 116 -13.84 -7.75 -41.74
N TYR A 117 -14.74 -6.79 -42.05
CA TYR A 117 -14.74 -5.52 -41.30
C TYR A 117 -15.29 -5.69 -39.89
N PHE A 118 -16.22 -6.61 -39.63
CA PHE A 118 -16.58 -6.97 -38.25
C PHE A 118 -15.44 -7.64 -37.51
N TYR A 119 -14.64 -8.53 -38.14
CA TYR A 119 -13.41 -9.07 -37.53
C TYR A 119 -12.38 -7.99 -37.25
N THR A 120 -12.20 -7.04 -38.17
CA THR A 120 -11.32 -5.90 -37.98
C THR A 120 -11.77 -5.03 -36.81
N TYR A 121 -13.06 -4.77 -36.69
CA TYR A 121 -13.66 -4.10 -35.55
C TYR A 121 -13.34 -4.83 -34.24
N LEU A 122 -13.64 -6.14 -34.19
CA LEU A 122 -13.39 -6.97 -33.01
C LEU A 122 -11.91 -6.95 -32.59
N TYR A 123 -10.99 -7.02 -33.55
CA TYR A 123 -9.55 -6.99 -33.31
C TYR A 123 -9.12 -5.65 -32.66
N HIS A 124 -9.56 -4.53 -33.20
CA HIS A 124 -9.21 -3.23 -32.67
C HIS A 124 -9.89 -2.94 -31.31
N GLU A 125 -11.14 -3.37 -31.15
CA GLU A 125 -11.87 -3.19 -29.90
C GLU A 125 -11.27 -4.03 -28.76
N ALA A 126 -10.80 -5.26 -29.06
CA ALA A 126 -10.05 -6.08 -28.11
C ALA A 126 -8.73 -5.41 -27.70
N GLY A 127 -7.99 -4.85 -28.66
CA GLY A 127 -6.76 -4.09 -28.37
C GLY A 127 -7.02 -2.84 -27.51
N TYR A 128 -8.15 -2.16 -27.75
CA TYR A 128 -8.57 -1.05 -26.90
C TYR A 128 -8.93 -1.50 -25.49
N LEU A 129 -9.60 -2.65 -25.34
CA LEU A 129 -9.90 -3.26 -24.05
C LEU A 129 -8.62 -3.56 -23.25
N ASP A 130 -7.61 -4.13 -23.90
CA ASP A 130 -6.29 -4.39 -23.28
C ASP A 130 -5.62 -3.10 -22.79
N SER A 131 -5.68 -2.04 -23.59
CA SER A 131 -5.13 -0.72 -23.20
C SER A 131 -5.83 -0.12 -21.99
N LEU A 132 -7.16 -0.26 -21.89
CA LEU A 132 -7.95 0.15 -20.73
C LEU A 132 -7.57 -0.65 -19.48
N GLN A 133 -7.39 -1.94 -19.61
CA GLN A 133 -6.98 -2.82 -18.52
C GLN A 133 -5.55 -2.48 -18.02
N ALA A 134 -4.64 -2.25 -18.95
CA ALA A 134 -3.26 -1.82 -18.61
C ALA A 134 -3.24 -0.48 -17.86
N ALA A 135 -4.05 0.49 -18.29
CA ALA A 135 -4.17 1.78 -17.62
C ALA A 135 -4.74 1.65 -16.19
N LEU A 136 -5.74 0.77 -15.99
CA LEU A 136 -6.31 0.50 -14.66
C LEU A 136 -5.29 -0.15 -13.73
N THR A 137 -4.56 -1.15 -14.21
CA THR A 137 -3.52 -1.84 -13.41
C THR A 137 -2.36 -0.91 -13.06
N ALA A 138 -1.90 -0.08 -14.00
CA ALA A 138 -0.86 0.91 -13.74
C ALA A 138 -1.27 1.91 -12.63
N ARG A 139 -2.51 2.38 -12.66
CA ARG A 139 -3.06 3.28 -11.65
C ARG A 139 -3.13 2.62 -10.27
N LEU A 140 -3.59 1.37 -10.18
CA LEU A 140 -3.64 0.61 -8.93
C LEU A 140 -2.24 0.45 -8.32
N TRP A 141 -1.22 0.14 -9.13
CA TRP A 141 0.17 0.05 -8.65
C TRP A 141 0.70 1.37 -8.13
N LEU A 142 0.33 2.48 -8.77
CA LEU A 142 0.73 3.82 -8.32
C LEU A 142 0.06 4.17 -6.97
N GLU A 143 -1.22 3.89 -6.80
CA GLU A 143 -1.96 4.13 -5.54
C GLU A 143 -1.40 3.25 -4.41
N LEU A 144 -1.14 1.96 -4.65
CA LEU A 144 -0.51 1.05 -3.69
C LEU A 144 0.91 1.52 -3.31
N GLY A 145 1.70 1.97 -4.27
CA GLY A 145 3.04 2.52 -4.04
C GLY A 145 2.99 3.75 -3.12
N LEU A 146 2.05 4.65 -3.35
CA LEU A 146 1.88 5.86 -2.54
C LEU A 146 1.48 5.54 -1.09
N VAL A 147 0.57 4.58 -0.90
CA VAL A 147 0.18 4.09 0.43
C VAL A 147 1.37 3.42 1.14
N ALA A 148 2.16 2.61 0.43
CA ALA A 148 3.34 1.95 1.00
C ALA A 148 4.41 2.98 1.45
N VAL A 149 4.67 4.01 0.64
CA VAL A 149 5.59 5.10 1.01
C VAL A 149 5.06 5.86 2.23
N GLY A 150 3.77 6.19 2.27
CA GLY A 150 3.14 6.84 3.43
C GLY A 150 3.28 6.02 4.71
N ALA A 151 3.08 4.70 4.64
CA ALA A 151 3.26 3.79 5.78
C ALA A 151 4.72 3.75 6.26
N LEU A 152 5.69 3.70 5.34
CA LEU A 152 7.12 3.72 5.70
C LEU A 152 7.52 5.04 6.38
N VAL A 153 7.04 6.17 5.88
CA VAL A 153 7.28 7.49 6.51
C VAL A 153 6.68 7.52 7.92
N LEU A 154 5.46 7.04 8.10
CA LEU A 154 4.80 6.98 9.40
C LEU A 154 5.59 6.13 10.40
N VAL A 155 6.03 4.93 9.99
CA VAL A 155 6.87 4.05 10.82
C VAL A 155 8.19 4.74 11.19
N GLY A 156 8.85 5.41 10.24
CA GLY A 156 10.08 6.18 10.49
C GLY A 156 9.87 7.31 11.53
N VAL A 157 8.77 8.04 11.42
CA VAL A 157 8.42 9.10 12.39
C VAL A 157 8.14 8.51 13.77
N LEU A 158 7.40 7.40 13.87
CA LEU A 158 7.12 6.72 15.13
C LEU A 158 8.39 6.17 15.79
N MET A 159 9.29 5.57 15.03
CA MET A 159 10.59 5.10 15.53
C MET A 159 11.43 6.25 16.07
N ARG A 160 11.49 7.37 15.33
CA ARG A 160 12.22 8.56 15.78
C ARG A 160 11.64 9.15 17.07
N ARG A 161 10.32 9.23 17.17
CA ARG A 161 9.62 9.68 18.39
C ARG A 161 9.88 8.75 19.57
N SER A 162 9.80 7.43 19.35
CA SER A 162 10.08 6.42 20.37
C SER A 162 11.52 6.51 20.88
N ALA A 163 12.50 6.67 19.98
CA ALA A 163 13.90 6.85 20.35
C ALA A 163 14.14 8.15 21.15
N ALA A 164 13.46 9.24 20.78
CA ALA A 164 13.53 10.50 21.53
C ALA A 164 12.98 10.34 22.95
N ILE A 165 11.79 9.75 23.13
CA ILE A 165 11.19 9.47 24.44
C ILE A 165 12.10 8.55 25.28
N SER A 166 12.69 7.53 24.65
CA SER A 166 13.61 6.64 25.36
C SER A 166 14.84 7.36 25.90
N ARG A 167 15.39 8.31 25.15
CA ARG A 167 16.57 9.09 25.58
C ARG A 167 16.24 10.17 26.60
N SER A 168 15.13 10.89 26.41
CA SER A 168 14.77 12.02 27.27
C SER A 168 14.12 11.61 28.59
N ILE A 169 13.46 10.46 28.66
CA ILE A 169 12.70 10.03 29.84
C ILE A 169 13.21 8.68 30.38
N THR A 170 13.20 7.64 29.55
CA THR A 170 13.45 6.28 30.05
C THR A 170 14.87 6.08 30.56
N GLN A 171 15.88 6.52 29.83
CA GLN A 171 17.27 6.37 30.25
C GLN A 171 17.58 7.15 31.53
N PRO A 172 17.22 8.45 31.69
CA PRO A 172 17.44 9.16 32.96
C PRO A 172 16.75 8.51 34.15
N ILE A 173 15.51 7.98 34.00
CA ILE A 173 14.81 7.26 35.07
C ILE A 173 15.63 6.05 35.54
N TYR A 174 16.14 5.24 34.61
CA TYR A 174 16.98 4.09 34.97
C TYR A 174 18.27 4.52 35.68
N ALA A 175 18.91 5.58 35.21
CA ALA A 175 20.10 6.11 35.84
C ALA A 175 19.82 6.64 37.26
N LEU A 176 18.72 7.37 37.47
CA LEU A 176 18.29 7.83 38.79
C LEU A 176 17.96 6.68 39.73
N ARG A 177 17.30 5.63 39.25
CA ARG A 177 17.05 4.42 40.03
C ARG A 177 18.31 3.73 40.45
N GLU A 178 19.26 3.57 39.54
CA GLU A 178 20.57 2.98 39.87
C GLU A 178 21.35 3.80 40.90
N ARG A 179 21.34 5.12 40.76
CA ARG A 179 21.94 6.05 41.71
C ARG A 179 21.29 5.96 43.10
N ALA A 180 19.98 5.95 43.17
CA ALA A 180 19.25 5.78 44.44
C ALA A 180 19.58 4.44 45.11
N GLN A 181 19.69 3.37 44.35
CA GLN A 181 20.10 2.06 44.86
C GLN A 181 21.54 2.05 45.36
N SER A 182 22.48 2.76 44.68
CA SER A 182 23.88 2.84 45.13
C SER A 182 23.98 3.62 46.44
N ILE A 183 23.24 4.71 46.59
CA ILE A 183 23.13 5.46 47.86
C ILE A 183 22.60 4.57 48.98
N GLY A 184 21.55 3.80 48.71
CA GLY A 184 20.96 2.84 49.67
C GLY A 184 21.89 1.70 50.07
N ARG A 185 22.91 1.35 49.26
CA ARG A 185 23.99 0.40 49.62
C ARG A 185 25.17 1.00 50.33
N GLY A 186 25.11 2.31 50.58
CA GLY A 186 26.19 3.02 51.27
C GLY A 186 27.24 3.69 50.36
N ASP A 187 27.06 3.63 49.03
CA ASP A 187 27.91 4.39 48.10
C ASP A 187 27.36 5.82 47.97
N ILE A 188 27.73 6.65 48.98
CA ILE A 188 27.24 8.02 49.16
C ILE A 188 28.21 9.04 48.54
N ALA A 189 29.27 8.59 47.90
CA ALA A 189 30.27 9.51 47.30
C ALA A 189 29.55 10.48 46.33
N ALA A 190 29.84 11.78 46.46
CA ALA A 190 29.27 12.81 45.59
C ALA A 190 29.57 12.50 44.12
N ARG A 191 28.56 12.54 43.30
CA ARG A 191 28.66 12.37 41.83
C ARG A 191 27.99 13.54 41.14
N GLU A 192 28.31 13.73 39.86
CA GLU A 192 27.58 14.70 39.07
C GLU A 192 26.11 14.25 38.91
N PRO A 193 25.14 15.19 38.98
CA PRO A 193 23.72 14.87 38.76
C PRO A 193 23.52 14.21 37.41
N VAL A 194 22.58 13.27 37.34
CA VAL A 194 22.16 12.66 36.06
C VAL A 194 21.56 13.74 35.17
N VAL A 195 22.15 13.92 34.00
CA VAL A 195 21.65 14.91 33.02
C VAL A 195 20.36 14.39 32.40
N ALA A 196 19.27 15.16 32.48
CA ALA A 196 18.00 14.90 31.88
C ALA A 196 17.55 16.14 31.10
N GLU A 197 16.92 15.93 29.93
CA GLU A 197 16.32 17.03 29.14
C GLU A 197 15.00 17.54 29.77
N ASP A 198 14.33 16.70 30.52
CA ASP A 198 13.10 17.04 31.23
C ASP A 198 13.44 17.77 32.55
N GLU A 199 12.83 18.94 32.75
CA GLU A 199 13.09 19.80 33.92
C GLU A 199 12.73 19.10 35.23
N THR A 200 11.68 18.29 35.25
CA THR A 200 11.24 17.53 36.43
C THR A 200 12.24 16.45 36.82
N LEU A 201 12.76 15.73 35.80
CA LEU A 201 13.78 14.71 36.01
C LEU A 201 15.12 15.34 36.43
N GLN A 202 15.45 16.52 35.92
CA GLN A 202 16.65 17.28 36.32
C GLN A 202 16.52 17.74 37.77
N ALA A 203 15.36 18.26 38.18
CA ALA A 203 15.09 18.65 39.55
C ALA A 203 15.16 17.45 40.53
N LEU A 204 14.62 16.30 40.10
CA LEU A 204 14.70 15.06 40.87
C LEU A 204 16.13 14.57 41.02
N SER A 205 16.96 14.65 39.97
CA SER A 205 18.37 14.30 39.99
C SER A 205 19.14 15.17 40.99
N SER A 206 18.90 16.48 40.93
CA SER A 206 19.54 17.43 41.86
C SER A 206 19.16 17.18 43.33
N SER A 207 17.85 16.90 43.55
CA SER A 207 17.36 16.61 44.90
C SER A 207 17.96 15.32 45.48
N LEU A 208 18.12 14.29 44.61
CA LEU A 208 18.76 13.03 45.04
C LEU A 208 20.22 13.23 45.41
N GLU A 209 20.94 14.04 44.66
CA GLU A 209 22.35 14.32 44.95
C GLU A 209 22.53 15.21 46.20
N HIS A 210 21.66 16.19 46.43
CA HIS A 210 21.61 16.94 47.69
C HIS A 210 21.34 16.05 48.89
N MET A 211 20.43 15.07 48.75
CA MET A 211 20.18 14.10 49.82
C MET A 211 21.41 13.24 50.10
N ALA A 212 22.11 12.79 49.06
CA ALA A 212 23.37 12.04 49.22
C ALA A 212 24.45 12.85 49.97
N GLN A 213 24.63 14.12 49.59
CA GLN A 213 25.56 15.03 50.27
C GLN A 213 25.20 15.23 51.76
N HIS A 214 23.93 15.42 52.04
CA HIS A 214 23.46 15.58 53.42
C HIS A 214 23.66 14.31 54.26
N LEU A 215 23.41 13.14 53.70
CA LEU A 215 23.71 11.84 54.33
C LEU A 215 25.20 11.68 54.58
N GLN A 216 26.07 12.05 53.65
CA GLN A 216 27.51 12.00 53.80
C GLN A 216 27.98 12.88 54.95
N GLN A 217 27.45 14.12 55.04
CA GLN A 217 27.77 15.03 56.17
C GLN A 217 27.31 14.46 57.50
N GLN A 218 26.12 13.91 57.60
CA GLN A 218 25.59 13.28 58.80
C GLN A 218 26.44 12.09 59.25
N MET A 219 26.88 11.26 58.32
CA MET A 219 27.75 10.12 58.63
C MET A 219 29.12 10.58 59.15
N GLU A 220 29.72 11.63 58.58
CA GLU A 220 30.97 12.17 59.05
C GLU A 220 30.84 12.80 60.45
N LEU A 221 29.77 13.55 60.71
CA LEU A 221 29.50 14.09 62.06
C LEU A 221 29.33 12.97 63.10
N ASN A 222 28.57 11.94 62.72
CA ASN A 222 28.34 10.79 63.63
C ASN A 222 29.65 10.04 63.94
N ARG A 223 30.52 9.90 62.93
CA ARG A 223 31.87 9.32 63.12
C ARG A 223 32.70 10.15 64.08
N GLN A 224 32.72 11.48 63.89
CA GLN A 224 33.43 12.38 64.78
C GLN A 224 32.94 12.33 66.23
N GLU A 225 31.60 12.23 66.41
CA GLU A 225 31.00 12.05 67.74
C GLU A 225 31.44 10.72 68.39
N GLN A 226 31.40 9.62 67.61
CA GLN A 226 31.87 8.32 68.10
C GLN A 226 33.35 8.32 68.48
N ASP A 227 34.19 8.97 67.67
CA ASP A 227 35.61 9.07 67.98
C ASP A 227 35.83 9.92 69.24
N LYS A 228 35.06 10.99 69.46
CA LYS A 228 35.10 11.78 70.75
C LYS A 228 34.62 10.94 71.92
N LEU A 229 33.55 10.18 71.79
CA LEU A 229 33.08 9.31 72.86
C LEU A 229 34.10 8.25 73.23
N ARG A 230 34.76 7.62 72.26
CA ARG A 230 35.85 6.64 72.49
C ARG A 230 37.02 7.28 73.16
N ALA A 231 37.43 8.52 72.78
CA ALA A 231 38.50 9.23 73.43
C ALA A 231 38.14 9.57 74.86
N MET A 232 36.93 10.00 75.17
CA MET A 232 36.48 10.24 76.55
C MET A 232 36.44 8.97 77.40
N GLU A 233 35.99 7.85 76.82
CA GLU A 233 35.95 6.56 77.50
C GLU A 233 37.37 6.09 77.84
N LEU A 234 38.32 6.19 76.92
CA LEU A 234 39.70 5.90 77.16
C LEU A 234 40.33 6.84 78.29
N ALA A 235 40.00 8.13 78.24
CA ALA A 235 40.43 9.05 79.24
C ALA A 235 39.90 8.73 80.64
N LEU A 236 38.65 8.36 80.74
CA LEU A 236 38.00 7.87 81.95
C LEU A 236 38.69 6.60 82.48
N LEU A 237 38.95 5.62 81.63
CA LEU A 237 39.67 4.39 82.01
C LEU A 237 41.10 4.70 82.50
N GLN A 238 41.78 5.61 81.85
CA GLN A 238 43.08 6.06 82.26
C GLN A 238 43.07 6.80 83.62
N SER A 239 42.01 7.58 83.90
CA SER A 239 41.84 8.30 85.17
C SER A 239 41.54 7.37 86.36
N GLN A 240 40.94 6.16 86.08
CA GLN A 240 40.74 5.14 87.11
C GLN A 240 42.01 4.43 87.53
N ILE A 241 43.11 4.52 86.75
CA ILE A 241 44.42 4.07 87.12
C ILE A 241 45.01 5.21 87.94
N ASN A 242 44.99 5.13 89.26
CA ASN A 242 45.56 6.14 90.15
C ASN A 242 47.08 6.27 89.86
N PRO A 243 47.56 7.39 89.25
CA PRO A 243 48.96 7.54 88.87
C PRO A 243 49.86 7.54 90.12
N HIS A 244 49.32 8.06 91.19
CA HIS A 244 50.05 8.12 92.48
C HIS A 244 50.31 6.70 93.07
N PHE A 245 49.34 5.80 92.88
CA PHE A 245 49.50 4.38 93.27
C PHE A 245 50.59 3.70 92.43
N LEU A 246 50.62 3.92 91.13
CA LEU A 246 51.65 3.38 90.20
C LEU A 246 53.04 3.93 90.56
N TYR A 247 53.19 5.24 90.82
CA TYR A 247 54.43 5.85 91.21
C TYR A 247 54.92 5.29 92.57
N ASN A 248 54.06 5.25 93.55
CA ASN A 248 54.32 4.67 94.85
C ASN A 248 54.72 3.20 94.81
N THR A 249 54.06 2.41 93.94
CA THR A 249 54.36 1.00 93.77
C THR A 249 55.70 0.80 93.04
N LEU A 250 55.99 1.57 92.01
CA LEU A 250 57.29 1.58 91.32
C LEU A 250 58.46 2.04 92.26
N ASP A 251 58.26 3.12 93.01
CA ASP A 251 59.23 3.56 93.99
C ASP A 251 59.51 2.50 95.08
N THR A 252 58.46 1.85 95.55
CA THR A 252 58.62 0.75 96.52
C THR A 252 59.41 -0.45 95.92
N ILE A 253 59.18 -0.77 94.66
CA ILE A 253 59.91 -1.85 93.97
C ILE A 253 61.36 -1.45 93.75
N ILE A 254 61.64 -0.20 93.40
CA ILE A 254 63.04 0.31 93.28
C ILE A 254 63.79 0.22 94.61
N TRP A 255 63.17 0.60 95.73
CA TRP A 255 63.69 0.46 97.06
C TRP A 255 63.94 -0.97 97.57
N LEU A 256 63.25 -1.94 96.99
CA LEU A 256 63.38 -3.35 97.32
C LEU A 256 64.52 -4.07 96.54
N VAL A 257 65.04 -3.43 95.49
CA VAL A 257 66.05 -4.00 94.59
C VAL A 257 67.48 -3.40 94.87
N GLU A 258 67.60 -2.27 95.64
CA GLU A 258 68.82 -1.75 96.22
C GLU A 258 69.10 -2.46 97.55
#